data_afa8d3c621b8d7ad495eed08e5fa3c47
#
_entry.id   afa8d3c621b8d7ad495eed08e5fa3c47
#
_cell.length_a   1.000
_cell.length_b   1.000
_cell.length_c   1.000
_cell.angle_alpha   90.00
_cell.angle_beta   90.00
_cell.angle_gamma   90.00
#
_symmetry.space_group_name_H-M   'P 1'
#
loop_
_entity.id
_entity.type
_entity.pdbx_description
1 polymer ?
#
loop_
_entity_poly.entity_id
_entity_poly.type
_entity_poly.pdbx_seq_one_letter_code
_entity_poly.pdbx_strand_id
1 'polypeptide(L)'
;MQMELQDELFSDTDEDSVVRGPFTDDFVEWLDSNSEFGSRLFVNNSLMNRELNTFGGKENREEKITKTPIIFFHGNGDGALRSGEDEFGSGWSDIMLTFTKHGYKPSSMYAYTYGDRDMKTAYSREMRCNLVVQANRFIAAVLEYTGAKQVDVIGHSMGVSIARKAIIGGRFIDDDENCPEFEMLNDRVRNFVSISGAHYGMCLCTKDLSIFAKACGQDFGFYSGGRCDTARDQVGTCSSFKHVKGECKTEDYSLFLKDINDREVKEGERILSIWSENDEVIGPGNFVWGRKTSRHPYSDKEIIFFNKTHHQTKNDAGIHIYNFINENFFF
;
A
#
# COMPACT_ATOMS: atom_id res chain seq x y z
N MET A 1 26.35 -43.26 -13.53
CA MET A 1 25.83 -43.62 -12.18
C MET A 1 26.07 -42.43 -11.28
N GLN A 2 25.16 -41.44 -11.38
CA GLN A 2 25.06 -40.28 -10.49
C GLN A 2 24.03 -39.29 -11.09
N MET A 3 22.78 -39.72 -11.13
CA MET A 3 21.63 -38.83 -11.48
C MET A 3 20.35 -39.55 -11.09
N GLU A 4 20.19 -39.75 -9.78
CA GLU A 4 18.93 -40.21 -9.15
C GLU A 4 19.02 -39.88 -7.67
N LEU A 5 18.73 -38.63 -7.30
CA LEU A 5 18.50 -38.21 -5.90
C LEU A 5 18.12 -36.71 -5.85
N GLN A 6 17.01 -36.34 -6.52
CA GLN A 6 16.41 -34.99 -6.32
C GLN A 6 14.88 -34.95 -6.52
N ASP A 7 14.18 -36.06 -6.60
CA ASP A 7 12.72 -36.11 -6.83
C ASP A 7 11.89 -36.65 -5.64
N GLU A 8 12.38 -36.50 -4.40
CA GLU A 8 11.57 -36.86 -3.22
C GLU A 8 11.53 -35.74 -2.20
N LEU A 9 10.92 -34.60 -2.54
CA LEU A 9 10.63 -33.55 -1.53
C LEU A 9 9.44 -32.62 -1.88
N PHE A 10 8.50 -33.07 -2.69
CA PHE A 10 7.26 -32.32 -2.97
C PHE A 10 6.05 -33.27 -3.03
N SER A 11 5.68 -33.84 -1.88
CA SER A 11 4.37 -34.46 -1.67
C SER A 11 3.94 -34.33 -0.21
N ASP A 12 3.76 -33.10 0.24
CA ASP A 12 2.83 -32.78 1.31
C ASP A 12 2.04 -31.57 0.85
N THR A 13 0.84 -31.83 0.36
CA THR A 13 -0.19 -30.79 0.15
C THR A 13 -0.67 -30.37 1.53
N ASP A 14 0.11 -29.52 2.21
CA ASP A 14 -0.22 -28.93 3.47
C ASP A 14 -1.45 -28.01 3.27
N GLU A 15 -2.63 -28.49 3.65
CA GLU A 15 -3.80 -27.66 3.86
C GLU A 15 -3.54 -26.53 4.88
N ASP A 16 -2.48 -26.64 5.69
CA ASP A 16 -2.02 -25.63 6.67
C ASP A 16 -1.32 -24.41 6.05
N SER A 17 -1.07 -24.39 4.73
CA SER A 17 -0.34 -23.30 4.08
C SER A 17 -1.23 -22.16 3.54
N VAL A 18 -2.54 -22.18 3.79
CA VAL A 18 -3.47 -21.17 3.25
C VAL A 18 -3.74 -20.08 4.28
N VAL A 19 -3.40 -18.84 3.94
CA VAL A 19 -3.74 -17.66 4.74
C VAL A 19 -5.26 -17.42 4.66
N ARG A 20 -5.96 -17.52 5.80
CA ARG A 20 -7.42 -17.40 5.89
C ARG A 20 -7.82 -16.29 6.86
N GLY A 21 -8.78 -15.46 6.44
CA GLY A 21 -9.51 -14.52 7.31
C GLY A 21 -10.77 -15.18 7.91
N PRO A 22 -11.67 -14.40 8.45
CA PRO A 22 -11.63 -12.93 8.61
C PRO A 22 -10.71 -12.47 9.77
N PHE A 23 -10.94 -11.24 10.30
CA PHE A 23 -10.41 -10.88 11.63
C PHE A 23 -10.84 -11.91 12.68
N THR A 24 -9.97 -12.15 13.65
CA THR A 24 -10.33 -13.00 14.79
C THR A 24 -11.46 -12.37 15.62
N ASP A 25 -12.24 -13.21 16.28
CA ASP A 25 -13.32 -12.75 17.15
C ASP A 25 -12.79 -11.81 18.26
N ASP A 26 -11.61 -12.11 18.82
CA ASP A 26 -10.95 -11.27 19.82
C ASP A 26 -10.70 -9.84 19.30
N PHE A 27 -10.23 -9.70 18.06
CA PHE A 27 -10.01 -8.35 17.48
C PHE A 27 -11.33 -7.64 17.16
N VAL A 28 -12.33 -8.36 16.64
CA VAL A 28 -13.66 -7.79 16.37
C VAL A 28 -14.32 -7.32 17.66
N GLU A 29 -14.33 -8.13 18.73
CA GLU A 29 -14.86 -7.75 20.04
C GLU A 29 -14.13 -6.54 20.63
N TRP A 30 -12.80 -6.49 20.47
CA TRP A 30 -12.03 -5.34 20.92
C TRP A 30 -12.41 -4.07 20.15
N LEU A 31 -12.50 -4.14 18.81
CA LEU A 31 -12.92 -3.02 17.96
C LEU A 31 -14.31 -2.52 18.35
N ASP A 32 -15.27 -3.42 18.60
CA ASP A 32 -16.65 -3.04 18.94
C ASP A 32 -16.80 -2.54 20.37
N SER A 33 -15.88 -2.91 21.28
CA SER A 33 -15.83 -2.38 22.64
C SER A 33 -15.23 -0.97 22.70
N ASN A 34 -14.52 -0.55 21.64
CA ASN A 34 -13.90 0.76 21.54
C ASN A 34 -14.76 1.69 20.67
N SER A 35 -15.33 2.74 21.27
CA SER A 35 -16.25 3.66 20.59
C SER A 35 -15.62 4.45 19.45
N GLU A 36 -14.29 4.56 19.41
CA GLU A 36 -13.55 5.29 18.39
C GLU A 36 -13.38 4.50 17.11
N PHE A 37 -13.19 3.17 17.23
CA PHE A 37 -12.85 2.34 16.08
C PHE A 37 -14.08 1.63 15.50
N GLY A 38 -14.72 0.73 16.23
CA GLY A 38 -15.85 -0.08 15.76
C GLY A 38 -15.56 -0.96 14.55
N SER A 39 -15.87 -2.24 14.59
CA SER A 39 -15.57 -3.19 13.51
C SER A 39 -16.17 -2.81 12.17
N ARG A 40 -17.32 -2.12 12.15
CA ARG A 40 -18.03 -1.68 10.95
C ARG A 40 -17.23 -0.72 10.06
N LEU A 41 -16.21 -0.07 10.60
CA LEU A 41 -15.31 0.77 9.80
C LEU A 41 -14.46 -0.07 8.84
N PHE A 42 -14.13 -1.31 9.21
CA PHE A 42 -13.18 -2.13 8.49
C PHE A 42 -13.81 -3.38 7.86
N VAL A 43 -14.93 -3.84 8.41
CA VAL A 43 -15.67 -5.00 7.91
C VAL A 43 -16.78 -4.55 6.96
N ASN A 44 -16.54 -4.66 5.66
CA ASN A 44 -17.56 -4.36 4.66
C ASN A 44 -18.51 -5.55 4.47
N ASN A 45 -19.66 -5.48 5.11
CA ASN A 45 -20.68 -6.54 5.07
C ASN A 45 -21.38 -6.69 3.70
N SER A 46 -21.21 -5.74 2.79
CA SER A 46 -21.77 -5.83 1.42
C SER A 46 -20.91 -6.67 0.48
N LEU A 47 -19.65 -6.94 0.83
CA LEU A 47 -18.76 -7.77 0.04
C LEU A 47 -19.09 -9.27 0.21
N MET A 48 -19.10 -9.99 -0.89
CA MET A 48 -19.16 -11.45 -0.87
C MET A 48 -17.88 -12.02 -0.25
N ASN A 49 -17.95 -13.24 0.29
CA ASN A 49 -16.82 -13.96 0.88
C ASN A 49 -16.11 -13.16 2.00
N ARG A 50 -16.84 -12.90 3.08
CA ARG A 50 -16.37 -12.10 4.23
C ARG A 50 -15.00 -12.52 4.75
N GLU A 51 -14.69 -13.79 4.73
CA GLU A 51 -13.41 -14.38 5.13
C GLU A 51 -12.21 -13.94 4.28
N LEU A 52 -12.44 -13.33 3.11
CA LEU A 52 -11.37 -12.83 2.24
C LEU A 52 -11.16 -11.32 2.36
N ASN A 53 -12.00 -10.63 3.12
CA ASN A 53 -12.03 -9.17 3.14
C ASN A 53 -11.30 -8.55 4.33
N THR A 54 -10.94 -9.35 5.32
CA THR A 54 -10.14 -8.91 6.47
C THR A 54 -9.21 -10.03 6.92
N PHE A 55 -8.12 -9.66 7.60
CA PHE A 55 -7.17 -10.61 8.17
C PHE A 55 -6.47 -9.98 9.38
N GLY A 56 -6.31 -10.76 10.43
CA GLY A 56 -5.50 -10.41 11.59
C GLY A 56 -6.27 -10.50 12.92
N GLY A 57 -5.50 -10.46 13.99
CA GLY A 57 -5.97 -10.51 15.36
C GLY A 57 -5.36 -11.67 16.15
N LYS A 58 -5.45 -11.58 17.47
CA LYS A 58 -5.01 -12.64 18.39
C LYS A 58 -5.99 -13.79 18.34
N GLU A 59 -5.51 -15.00 18.55
CA GLU A 59 -6.34 -16.17 18.72
C GLU A 59 -7.17 -16.09 20.03
N ASN A 60 -6.56 -15.47 21.05
CA ASN A 60 -7.22 -15.19 22.33
C ASN A 60 -6.53 -14.00 23.02
N ARG A 61 -7.17 -13.41 24.04
CA ARG A 61 -6.68 -12.22 24.77
C ARG A 61 -5.29 -12.38 25.41
N GLU A 62 -4.90 -13.61 25.74
CA GLU A 62 -3.64 -13.88 26.43
C GLU A 62 -2.47 -14.05 25.45
N GLU A 63 -2.75 -14.15 24.15
CA GLU A 63 -1.70 -14.29 23.14
C GLU A 63 -0.76 -13.08 23.15
N LYS A 64 0.54 -13.38 23.33
CA LYS A 64 1.60 -12.37 23.32
C LYS A 64 2.08 -12.14 21.90
N ILE A 65 2.02 -10.91 21.46
CA ILE A 65 2.59 -10.48 20.19
C ILE A 65 4.09 -10.29 20.37
N THR A 66 4.88 -11.05 19.63
CA THR A 66 6.35 -11.06 19.73
C THR A 66 7.05 -10.40 18.57
N LYS A 67 6.32 -10.11 17.48
CA LYS A 67 6.81 -9.43 16.28
C LYS A 67 6.19 -8.05 16.19
N THR A 68 6.88 -7.08 15.58
CA THR A 68 6.27 -5.79 15.23
C THR A 68 5.08 -6.06 14.31
N PRO A 69 3.87 -5.52 14.61
CA PRO A 69 2.72 -5.74 13.76
C PRO A 69 2.91 -5.12 12.38
N ILE A 70 2.40 -5.80 11.36
CA ILE A 70 2.45 -5.36 9.96
C ILE A 70 1.04 -5.05 9.50
N ILE A 71 0.85 -3.88 8.88
CA ILE A 71 -0.41 -3.45 8.31
C ILE A 71 -0.28 -3.36 6.79
N PHE A 72 -1.25 -3.93 6.08
CA PHE A 72 -1.25 -3.99 4.63
C PHE A 72 -2.38 -3.17 4.02
N PHE A 73 -2.05 -2.30 3.05
CA PHE A 73 -2.99 -1.49 2.27
C PHE A 73 -2.94 -1.88 0.80
N HIS A 74 -3.99 -2.54 0.29
CA HIS A 74 -4.06 -3.07 -1.06
C HIS A 74 -4.23 -2.00 -2.15
N GLY A 75 -4.04 -2.40 -3.41
CA GLY A 75 -4.25 -1.53 -4.58
C GLY A 75 -5.71 -1.33 -4.96
N ASN A 76 -5.95 -0.47 -5.94
CA ASN A 76 -7.30 -0.19 -6.43
C ASN A 76 -7.93 -1.45 -7.04
N GLY A 77 -9.13 -1.83 -6.58
CA GLY A 77 -9.86 -3.02 -7.05
C GLY A 77 -9.41 -4.35 -6.44
N ASP A 78 -8.34 -4.37 -5.64
CA ASP A 78 -7.86 -5.56 -4.93
C ASP A 78 -8.52 -5.69 -3.54
N GLY A 79 -7.99 -6.48 -2.63
CA GLY A 79 -8.52 -6.70 -1.28
C GLY A 79 -7.48 -7.22 -0.29
N ALA A 80 -7.96 -7.58 0.91
CA ALA A 80 -7.08 -8.07 1.98
C ALA A 80 -6.45 -9.42 1.61
N LEU A 81 -7.24 -10.39 1.17
CA LEU A 81 -6.78 -11.73 0.83
C LEU A 81 -7.13 -12.09 -0.62
N ARG A 82 -6.48 -13.13 -1.14
CA ARG A 82 -6.71 -13.64 -2.49
C ARG A 82 -8.17 -14.02 -2.71
N SER A 83 -8.74 -13.55 -3.82
CA SER A 83 -10.10 -13.86 -4.27
C SER A 83 -10.05 -14.33 -5.72
N GLY A 84 -10.09 -15.64 -5.92
CA GLY A 84 -9.97 -16.26 -7.24
C GLY A 84 -8.52 -16.41 -7.74
N GLU A 85 -8.39 -16.77 -9.01
CA GLU A 85 -7.11 -17.05 -9.67
C GLU A 85 -6.50 -15.83 -10.37
N ASP A 86 -7.27 -14.76 -10.52
CA ASP A 86 -6.84 -13.54 -11.21
C ASP A 86 -5.76 -12.80 -10.42
N GLU A 87 -4.75 -12.29 -11.11
CA GLU A 87 -3.68 -11.47 -10.51
C GLU A 87 -4.24 -10.20 -9.82
N PHE A 88 -5.32 -9.62 -10.36
CA PHE A 88 -5.95 -8.42 -9.80
C PHE A 88 -6.61 -8.66 -8.44
N GLY A 89 -7.01 -9.89 -8.14
CA GLY A 89 -7.59 -10.31 -6.88
C GLY A 89 -6.61 -11.02 -5.94
N SER A 90 -5.29 -10.89 -6.14
CA SER A 90 -4.28 -11.64 -5.38
C SER A 90 -4.20 -11.26 -3.89
N GLY A 91 -4.68 -10.09 -3.49
CA GLY A 91 -4.61 -9.65 -2.11
C GLY A 91 -3.18 -9.65 -1.57
N TRP A 92 -3.04 -9.95 -0.29
CA TRP A 92 -1.77 -10.05 0.38
C TRP A 92 -1.35 -11.49 0.72
N SER A 93 -2.12 -12.49 0.25
CA SER A 93 -1.95 -13.89 0.65
C SER A 93 -0.54 -14.43 0.41
N ASP A 94 0.09 -14.12 -0.75
CA ASP A 94 1.44 -14.60 -1.06
C ASP A 94 2.52 -14.00 -0.15
N ILE A 95 2.39 -12.71 0.15
CA ILE A 95 3.29 -12.02 1.07
C ILE A 95 3.08 -12.54 2.50
N MET A 96 1.83 -12.62 2.96
CA MET A 96 1.51 -13.13 4.30
C MET A 96 1.99 -14.57 4.48
N LEU A 97 1.87 -15.42 3.44
CA LEU A 97 2.41 -16.77 3.46
C LEU A 97 3.94 -16.78 3.65
N THR A 98 4.64 -15.87 2.98
CA THR A 98 6.09 -15.70 3.18
C THR A 98 6.39 -15.37 4.64
N PHE A 99 5.65 -14.44 5.24
CA PHE A 99 5.84 -14.06 6.64
C PHE A 99 5.49 -15.19 7.61
N THR A 100 4.40 -15.94 7.33
CA THR A 100 4.00 -17.10 8.14
C THR A 100 5.09 -18.18 8.17
N LYS A 101 5.70 -18.48 7.01
CA LYS A 101 6.85 -19.41 6.93
C LYS A 101 8.06 -18.95 7.77
N HIS A 102 8.12 -17.67 8.11
CA HIS A 102 9.15 -17.07 8.96
C HIS A 102 8.67 -16.77 10.39
N GLY A 103 7.59 -17.40 10.82
CA GLY A 103 7.10 -17.37 12.19
C GLY A 103 6.25 -16.15 12.57
N TYR A 104 5.73 -15.41 11.59
CA TYR A 104 4.68 -14.43 11.85
C TYR A 104 3.33 -15.13 12.00
N LYS A 105 2.51 -14.65 12.92
CA LYS A 105 1.16 -15.15 13.21
C LYS A 105 0.10 -14.14 12.77
N PRO A 106 -1.18 -14.54 12.66
CA PRO A 106 -2.27 -13.60 12.42
C PRO A 106 -2.30 -12.42 13.40
N SER A 107 -1.89 -12.63 14.64
CA SER A 107 -1.77 -11.58 15.67
C SER A 107 -0.72 -10.50 15.37
N SER A 108 0.12 -10.70 14.36
CA SER A 108 1.14 -9.73 13.92
C SER A 108 0.96 -9.26 12.48
N MET A 109 -0.14 -9.58 11.82
CA MET A 109 -0.41 -9.18 10.43
C MET A 109 -1.86 -8.74 10.29
N TYR A 110 -2.10 -7.55 9.73
CA TYR A 110 -3.43 -6.94 9.68
C TYR A 110 -3.73 -6.39 8.30
N ALA A 111 -4.88 -6.72 7.76
CA ALA A 111 -5.37 -6.19 6.49
C ALA A 111 -6.90 -6.08 6.49
N TYR A 112 -7.43 -5.06 5.84
CA TYR A 112 -8.85 -4.94 5.53
C TYR A 112 -9.04 -4.54 4.07
N THR A 113 -10.23 -4.78 3.54
CA THR A 113 -10.60 -4.41 2.18
C THR A 113 -11.38 -3.11 2.18
N TYR A 114 -10.83 -2.08 1.54
CA TYR A 114 -11.58 -0.88 1.19
C TYR A 114 -12.14 -0.99 -0.24
N GLY A 115 -13.25 -0.29 -0.50
CA GLY A 115 -13.93 -0.35 -1.80
C GLY A 115 -14.71 -1.64 -2.01
N ASP A 116 -14.95 -1.98 -3.26
CA ASP A 116 -15.88 -3.04 -3.69
C ASP A 116 -15.20 -4.25 -4.33
N ARG A 117 -13.88 -4.24 -4.48
CA ARG A 117 -13.07 -5.28 -5.18
C ARG A 117 -13.47 -5.48 -6.65
N ASP A 118 -14.15 -4.52 -7.26
CA ASP A 118 -14.54 -4.61 -8.67
C ASP A 118 -13.63 -3.73 -9.54
N MET A 119 -12.90 -4.35 -10.44
CA MET A 119 -12.05 -3.66 -11.41
C MET A 119 -12.85 -2.81 -12.40
N LYS A 120 -14.15 -3.14 -12.61
CA LYS A 120 -15.02 -2.34 -13.49
C LYS A 120 -15.34 -0.96 -12.90
N THR A 121 -15.31 -0.83 -11.58
CA THR A 121 -15.54 0.45 -10.87
C THR A 121 -14.24 1.12 -10.44
N ALA A 122 -13.10 0.46 -10.57
CA ALA A 122 -11.79 0.96 -10.14
C ALA A 122 -11.45 2.34 -10.75
N TYR A 123 -11.82 2.58 -12.00
CA TYR A 123 -11.59 3.88 -12.67
C TYR A 123 -12.37 5.05 -12.04
N SER A 124 -13.44 4.79 -11.30
CA SER A 124 -14.27 5.81 -10.63
C SER A 124 -13.84 6.07 -9.17
N ARG A 125 -12.88 5.32 -8.63
CA ARG A 125 -12.48 5.45 -7.22
C ARG A 125 -11.44 6.56 -7.06
N GLU A 126 -11.69 7.44 -6.11
CA GLU A 126 -10.83 8.56 -5.72
C GLU A 126 -10.27 8.32 -4.32
N MET A 127 -9.13 8.95 -4.03
CA MET A 127 -8.50 8.93 -2.71
C MET A 127 -9.12 9.99 -1.80
N ARG A 128 -10.39 9.77 -1.44
CA ARG A 128 -11.20 10.70 -0.63
C ARG A 128 -10.98 10.54 0.87
N CYS A 129 -11.45 11.52 1.62
CA CYS A 129 -11.37 11.60 3.07
C CYS A 129 -11.75 10.30 3.77
N ASN A 130 -12.87 9.67 3.40
CA ASN A 130 -13.35 8.44 4.01
C ASN A 130 -12.33 7.29 3.96
N LEU A 131 -11.60 7.14 2.87
CA LEU A 131 -10.55 6.11 2.73
C LEU A 131 -9.34 6.42 3.62
N VAL A 132 -8.98 7.71 3.72
CA VAL A 132 -7.85 8.13 4.56
C VAL A 132 -8.19 8.04 6.04
N VAL A 133 -9.41 8.47 6.44
CA VAL A 133 -9.92 8.28 7.82
C VAL A 133 -9.87 6.82 8.23
N GLN A 134 -10.41 5.95 7.36
CA GLN A 134 -10.42 4.51 7.61
C GLN A 134 -9.00 3.96 7.79
N ALA A 135 -8.06 4.36 6.94
CA ALA A 135 -6.67 3.92 7.02
C ALA A 135 -5.96 4.45 8.29
N ASN A 136 -6.13 5.74 8.62
CA ASN A 136 -5.54 6.33 9.83
C ASN A 136 -6.05 5.63 11.09
N ARG A 137 -7.38 5.46 11.21
CA ARG A 137 -8.01 4.75 12.33
C ARG A 137 -7.60 3.28 12.40
N PHE A 138 -7.37 2.62 11.25
CA PHE A 138 -6.90 1.24 11.26
C PHE A 138 -5.50 1.10 11.82
N ILE A 139 -4.59 2.01 11.45
CA ILE A 139 -3.24 2.05 12.02
C ILE A 139 -3.31 2.27 13.53
N ALA A 140 -4.09 3.26 13.98
CA ALA A 140 -4.28 3.55 15.40
C ALA A 140 -4.88 2.36 16.16
N ALA A 141 -5.93 1.72 15.60
CA ALA A 141 -6.56 0.54 16.20
C ALA A 141 -5.58 -0.63 16.39
N VAL A 142 -4.75 -0.93 15.37
CA VAL A 142 -3.74 -1.99 15.48
C VAL A 142 -2.70 -1.64 16.54
N LEU A 143 -2.22 -0.40 16.60
CA LEU A 143 -1.29 0.07 17.62
C LEU A 143 -1.86 -0.12 19.04
N GLU A 144 -3.10 0.30 19.28
CA GLU A 144 -3.74 0.18 20.59
C GLU A 144 -4.06 -1.27 20.97
N TYR A 145 -4.65 -2.03 20.05
CA TYR A 145 -4.99 -3.44 20.27
C TYR A 145 -3.78 -4.30 20.62
N THR A 146 -2.69 -4.06 19.91
CA THR A 146 -1.46 -4.83 20.11
C THR A 146 -0.61 -4.33 21.25
N GLY A 147 -0.80 -3.08 21.67
CA GLY A 147 0.08 -2.38 22.61
C GLY A 147 1.47 -2.10 22.04
N ALA A 148 1.64 -2.21 20.71
CA ALA A 148 2.91 -1.99 20.06
C ALA A 148 3.28 -0.51 20.06
N LYS A 149 4.57 -0.21 20.24
CA LYS A 149 5.07 1.18 20.13
C LYS A 149 5.04 1.65 18.68
N GLN A 150 5.35 0.76 17.76
CA GLN A 150 5.42 1.02 16.32
C GLN A 150 4.86 -0.17 15.53
N VAL A 151 4.47 0.09 14.30
CA VAL A 151 4.05 -0.90 13.30
C VAL A 151 4.92 -0.78 12.04
N ASP A 152 4.92 -1.82 11.23
CA ASP A 152 5.39 -1.76 9.84
C ASP A 152 4.18 -1.58 8.92
N VAL A 153 4.27 -0.70 7.92
CA VAL A 153 3.19 -0.44 6.97
C VAL A 153 3.64 -0.77 5.56
N ILE A 154 2.86 -1.58 4.88
CA ILE A 154 3.11 -2.02 3.51
C ILE A 154 1.93 -1.60 2.63
N GLY A 155 2.19 -0.80 1.62
CA GLY A 155 1.19 -0.38 0.64
C GLY A 155 1.53 -0.88 -0.77
N HIS A 156 0.48 -1.12 -1.57
CA HIS A 156 0.60 -1.41 -2.99
C HIS A 156 -0.24 -0.42 -3.79
N SER A 157 0.32 0.15 -4.87
CA SER A 157 -0.42 0.99 -5.81
C SER A 157 -1.18 2.14 -5.10
N MET A 158 -2.49 2.26 -5.26
CA MET A 158 -3.34 3.26 -4.58
C MET A 158 -3.22 3.17 -3.05
N GLY A 159 -3.06 1.98 -2.49
CA GLY A 159 -2.89 1.77 -1.05
C GLY A 159 -1.64 2.46 -0.49
N VAL A 160 -0.60 2.65 -1.30
CA VAL A 160 0.58 3.44 -0.93
C VAL A 160 0.18 4.89 -0.63
N SER A 161 -0.55 5.53 -1.55
CA SER A 161 -0.92 6.95 -1.43
C SER A 161 -1.90 7.18 -0.27
N ILE A 162 -2.87 6.26 -0.08
CA ILE A 162 -3.80 6.30 1.05
C ILE A 162 -3.04 6.15 2.38
N ALA A 163 -2.15 5.16 2.48
CA ALA A 163 -1.36 4.92 3.68
C ALA A 163 -0.43 6.11 4.00
N ARG A 164 0.24 6.68 3.00
CA ARG A 164 1.07 7.88 3.16
C ARG A 164 0.28 9.01 3.81
N LYS A 165 -0.88 9.37 3.22
CA LYS A 165 -1.73 10.44 3.76
C LYS A 165 -2.22 10.10 5.17
N ALA A 166 -2.63 8.86 5.41
CA ALA A 166 -3.06 8.41 6.73
C ALA A 166 -1.97 8.53 7.80
N ILE A 167 -0.72 8.27 7.45
CA ILE A 167 0.43 8.35 8.38
C ILE A 167 0.86 9.79 8.63
N ILE A 168 0.98 10.62 7.59
CA ILE A 168 1.42 12.01 7.76
C ILE A 168 0.36 12.92 8.38
N GLY A 169 -0.90 12.49 8.39
CA GLY A 169 -1.97 13.16 9.12
C GLY A 169 -2.34 14.56 8.61
N GLY A 170 -2.81 15.39 9.53
CA GLY A 170 -3.21 16.77 9.30
C GLY A 170 -4.55 16.90 8.57
N ARG A 171 -4.87 18.10 8.08
CA ARG A 171 -6.11 18.36 7.37
C ARG A 171 -6.13 17.68 6.01
N PHE A 172 -7.32 17.27 5.58
CA PHE A 172 -7.56 16.86 4.20
C PHE A 172 -7.73 18.10 3.31
N ILE A 173 -7.31 17.99 2.05
CA ILE A 173 -7.34 19.12 1.11
C ILE A 173 -8.74 19.42 0.53
N ASP A 174 -9.74 18.59 0.84
CA ASP A 174 -11.12 18.79 0.42
C ASP A 174 -11.82 19.82 1.32
N ASP A 175 -12.71 20.63 0.76
CA ASP A 175 -13.60 21.53 1.51
C ASP A 175 -14.74 20.78 2.21
N ASP A 176 -14.65 19.45 2.33
CA ASP A 176 -15.60 18.66 3.11
C ASP A 176 -15.42 18.98 4.60
N GLU A 177 -16.28 19.87 5.10
CA GLU A 177 -16.31 20.29 6.51
C GLU A 177 -16.48 19.10 7.49
N ASN A 178 -16.93 17.94 6.98
CA ASN A 178 -17.09 16.73 7.78
C ASN A 178 -15.82 15.88 7.84
N CYS A 179 -14.79 16.20 7.06
CA CYS A 179 -13.53 15.49 7.12
C CYS A 179 -12.75 15.88 8.39
N PRO A 180 -12.51 14.96 9.32
CA PRO A 180 -11.78 15.29 10.54
C PRO A 180 -10.31 15.58 10.23
N GLU A 181 -9.66 16.29 11.12
CA GLU A 181 -8.20 16.34 11.13
C GLU A 181 -7.66 15.00 11.61
N PHE A 182 -6.60 14.50 10.94
CA PHE A 182 -6.02 13.21 11.24
C PHE A 182 -4.82 13.37 12.19
N GLU A 183 -4.69 12.44 13.11
CA GLU A 183 -3.48 12.32 13.92
C GLU A 183 -2.28 11.96 13.03
N MET A 184 -1.14 12.59 13.28
CA MET A 184 0.13 12.23 12.66
C MET A 184 0.69 10.97 13.34
N LEU A 185 0.99 9.94 12.55
CA LEU A 185 1.43 8.63 13.03
C LEU A 185 2.83 8.24 12.54
N ASN A 186 3.57 9.15 11.96
CA ASN A 186 4.88 8.84 11.33
C ASN A 186 5.94 8.34 12.33
N ASP A 187 5.90 8.77 13.57
CA ASP A 187 6.76 8.29 14.67
C ASP A 187 6.33 6.91 15.21
N ARG A 188 5.12 6.50 14.85
CA ARG A 188 4.53 5.19 15.17
C ARG A 188 4.75 4.16 14.06
N VAL A 189 5.41 4.52 12.97
CA VAL A 189 5.75 3.62 11.86
C VAL A 189 7.26 3.39 11.83
N ARG A 190 7.67 2.13 12.04
CA ARG A 190 9.09 1.73 11.98
C ARG A 190 9.56 1.64 10.52
N ASN A 191 8.89 0.85 9.71
CA ASN A 191 9.19 0.69 8.30
C ASN A 191 7.96 0.99 7.45
N PHE A 192 8.15 1.77 6.39
CA PHE A 192 7.16 1.98 5.33
C PHE A 192 7.64 1.34 4.04
N VAL A 193 6.82 0.46 3.45
CA VAL A 193 7.13 -0.20 2.18
C VAL A 193 6.15 0.26 1.10
N SER A 194 6.68 0.85 0.06
CA SER A 194 5.94 1.32 -1.12
C SER A 194 6.17 0.35 -2.28
N ILE A 195 5.13 -0.39 -2.67
CA ILE A 195 5.18 -1.31 -3.82
C ILE A 195 4.39 -0.69 -4.97
N SER A 196 5.05 -0.46 -6.11
CA SER A 196 4.44 0.15 -7.31
C SER A 196 3.60 1.39 -7.00
N GLY A 197 4.06 2.25 -6.09
CA GLY A 197 3.39 3.50 -5.75
C GLY A 197 3.49 4.50 -6.90
N ALA A 198 2.50 5.39 -7.02
CA ALA A 198 2.47 6.45 -8.03
C ALA A 198 2.61 7.83 -7.36
N HIS A 199 3.79 8.10 -6.79
CA HIS A 199 4.01 9.28 -5.93
C HIS A 199 3.83 10.62 -6.63
N TYR A 200 3.93 10.65 -7.95
CA TYR A 200 3.76 11.86 -8.78
C TYR A 200 2.70 11.68 -9.87
N GLY A 201 1.79 10.70 -9.68
CA GLY A 201 0.79 10.31 -10.66
C GLY A 201 1.25 9.21 -11.60
N MET A 202 0.38 8.84 -12.54
CA MET A 202 0.62 7.78 -13.53
C MET A 202 0.61 8.36 -14.95
N CYS A 203 1.47 7.83 -15.82
CA CYS A 203 1.55 8.26 -17.22
C CYS A 203 0.22 8.15 -17.97
N LEU A 204 -0.55 7.11 -17.70
CA LEU A 204 -1.86 6.92 -18.32
C LEU A 204 -2.89 7.97 -17.92
N CYS A 205 -2.72 8.63 -16.77
CA CYS A 205 -3.63 9.64 -16.26
C CYS A 205 -3.41 10.99 -16.93
N THR A 206 -3.66 11.04 -18.24
CA THR A 206 -3.60 12.27 -19.05
C THR A 206 -4.75 13.22 -18.73
N LYS A 207 -4.66 14.48 -19.23
CA LYS A 207 -5.72 15.46 -19.06
C LYS A 207 -7.06 14.99 -19.61
N ASP A 208 -7.06 14.32 -20.76
CA ASP A 208 -8.30 13.82 -21.36
C ASP A 208 -8.90 12.69 -20.53
N LEU A 209 -8.08 11.76 -20.06
CA LEU A 209 -8.56 10.65 -19.22
C LEU A 209 -9.07 11.14 -17.86
N SER A 210 -8.48 12.19 -17.29
CA SER A 210 -8.90 12.75 -16.00
C SER A 210 -10.34 13.29 -15.99
N ILE A 211 -10.92 13.56 -17.16
CA ILE A 211 -12.32 14.00 -17.28
C ILE A 211 -13.29 12.83 -17.09
N PHE A 212 -12.91 11.62 -17.52
CA PHE A 212 -13.79 10.46 -17.56
C PHE A 212 -13.49 9.44 -16.44
N ALA A 213 -12.24 9.35 -16.00
CA ALA A 213 -11.78 8.42 -14.99
C ALA A 213 -11.36 9.18 -13.72
N LYS A 214 -12.19 9.14 -12.70
CA LYS A 214 -11.92 9.83 -11.43
C LYS A 214 -10.63 9.35 -10.75
N ALA A 215 -10.26 8.08 -10.91
CA ALA A 215 -8.97 7.57 -10.47
C ALA A 215 -7.78 8.31 -11.10
N CYS A 216 -7.99 8.97 -12.26
CA CYS A 216 -7.04 9.86 -12.90
C CYS A 216 -7.32 11.35 -12.62
N GLY A 217 -8.22 11.68 -11.68
CA GLY A 217 -8.65 13.03 -11.37
C GLY A 217 -7.51 13.95 -10.93
N GLN A 218 -7.67 15.25 -11.23
CA GLN A 218 -6.67 16.27 -10.91
C GLN A 218 -6.61 16.57 -9.39
N ASP A 219 -7.71 16.35 -8.69
CA ASP A 219 -7.78 16.63 -7.26
C ASP A 219 -7.36 15.40 -6.42
N PHE A 220 -8.07 14.27 -6.57
CA PHE A 220 -7.95 13.09 -5.69
C PHE A 220 -7.59 11.80 -6.42
N GLY A 221 -7.07 11.90 -7.64
CA GLY A 221 -6.64 10.77 -8.46
C GLY A 221 -5.13 10.76 -8.69
N PHE A 222 -4.73 10.07 -9.76
CA PHE A 222 -3.34 9.90 -10.17
C PHE A 222 -2.97 10.75 -11.39
N TYR A 223 -3.60 11.91 -11.56
CA TYR A 223 -3.25 12.84 -12.63
C TYR A 223 -1.76 13.18 -12.58
N SER A 224 -1.10 13.11 -13.74
CA SER A 224 0.35 13.30 -13.87
C SER A 224 0.73 14.59 -14.62
N GLY A 225 -0.24 15.46 -14.93
CA GLY A 225 0.03 16.66 -15.72
C GLY A 225 0.28 16.40 -17.22
N GLY A 226 0.15 15.18 -17.70
CA GLY A 226 0.30 14.82 -19.12
C GLY A 226 1.72 14.97 -19.68
N ARG A 227 2.75 14.88 -18.83
CA ARG A 227 4.16 15.07 -19.23
C ARG A 227 5.03 13.82 -19.10
N CYS A 228 4.44 12.64 -19.18
CA CYS A 228 5.15 11.39 -19.00
C CYS A 228 6.12 11.04 -20.13
N ASP A 229 5.72 11.32 -21.34
CA ASP A 229 6.41 10.97 -22.59
C ASP A 229 7.55 11.95 -22.94
N THR A 230 7.51 13.17 -22.44
CA THR A 230 8.55 14.19 -22.72
C THR A 230 9.74 14.10 -21.77
N ALA A 231 9.66 13.28 -20.75
CA ALA A 231 10.65 13.21 -19.69
C ALA A 231 12.03 12.68 -20.13
N ARG A 232 12.10 11.92 -21.22
CA ARG A 232 13.37 11.39 -21.73
C ARG A 232 14.15 12.37 -22.59
N ASP A 233 13.47 13.26 -23.32
CA ASP A 233 14.09 14.06 -24.38
C ASP A 233 14.19 15.54 -24.06
N GLN A 234 13.55 16.03 -23.00
CA GLN A 234 13.57 17.42 -22.57
C GLN A 234 14.35 17.61 -21.28
N VAL A 235 15.66 17.47 -21.41
CA VAL A 235 16.58 17.88 -20.35
C VAL A 235 16.51 19.41 -20.22
N GLY A 236 15.96 19.90 -19.10
CA GLY A 236 15.92 21.35 -18.81
C GLY A 236 14.52 21.92 -18.57
N THR A 237 13.46 21.14 -18.75
CA THR A 237 12.08 21.52 -18.39
C THR A 237 11.66 20.94 -17.04
N CYS A 238 10.41 21.09 -16.62
CA CYS A 238 9.83 20.53 -15.38
C CYS A 238 10.13 19.03 -15.14
N SER A 239 10.80 18.39 -16.07
CA SER A 239 11.19 16.98 -16.07
C SER A 239 12.45 16.66 -15.26
N SER A 240 13.23 17.63 -14.79
CA SER A 240 14.47 17.37 -14.06
C SER A 240 14.23 17.38 -12.53
N PHE A 241 14.96 16.56 -11.78
CA PHE A 241 15.00 16.57 -10.31
C PHE A 241 15.41 17.90 -9.69
N LYS A 242 15.97 18.79 -10.49
CA LYS A 242 16.30 20.16 -10.09
C LYS A 242 15.39 21.09 -10.89
N HIS A 243 14.46 21.74 -10.21
CA HIS A 243 13.74 22.86 -10.80
C HIS A 243 14.77 23.83 -11.42
N VAL A 244 14.76 23.92 -12.74
CA VAL A 244 15.54 24.96 -13.41
C VAL A 244 14.81 26.26 -13.15
N LYS A 245 15.42 27.11 -12.36
CA LYS A 245 14.86 28.38 -11.88
C LYS A 245 14.41 29.19 -13.10
N GLY A 246 13.10 29.30 -13.32
CA GLY A 246 12.50 30.14 -14.36
C GLY A 246 11.66 29.43 -15.44
N GLU A 247 11.85 28.12 -15.67
CA GLU A 247 11.14 27.41 -16.77
C GLU A 247 9.91 26.62 -16.30
N CYS A 248 9.86 26.18 -15.05
CA CYS A 248 8.70 25.54 -14.46
C CYS A 248 8.31 26.22 -13.16
N LYS A 249 7.17 26.86 -13.16
CA LYS A 249 6.68 27.54 -11.96
C LYS A 249 6.10 26.58 -10.93
N THR A 250 5.44 25.50 -11.36
CA THR A 250 4.85 24.47 -10.51
C THR A 250 4.72 23.17 -11.28
N GLU A 251 4.93 22.05 -10.62
CA GLU A 251 4.54 20.74 -11.16
C GLU A 251 3.01 20.65 -11.18
N ASP A 252 2.46 20.19 -12.30
CA ASP A 252 1.02 20.08 -12.51
C ASP A 252 0.59 18.62 -12.42
N TYR A 253 0.52 18.07 -11.19
CA TYR A 253 -0.01 16.75 -10.92
C TYR A 253 -1.06 16.84 -9.79
N SER A 254 -1.71 15.73 -9.46
CA SER A 254 -2.84 15.67 -8.51
C SER A 254 -2.58 16.45 -7.22
N LEU A 255 -3.58 17.23 -6.79
CA LEU A 255 -3.52 18.02 -5.54
C LEU A 255 -3.31 17.12 -4.31
N PHE A 256 -3.94 15.95 -4.28
CA PHE A 256 -3.77 14.98 -3.21
C PHE A 256 -2.30 14.53 -3.09
N LEU A 257 -1.66 14.21 -4.20
CA LEU A 257 -0.26 13.80 -4.21
C LEU A 257 0.69 14.95 -3.88
N LYS A 258 0.35 16.18 -4.29
CA LYS A 258 1.09 17.40 -3.90
C LYS A 258 1.02 17.62 -2.40
N ASP A 259 -0.18 17.57 -1.80
CA ASP A 259 -0.35 17.75 -0.35
C ASP A 259 0.51 16.76 0.45
N ILE A 260 0.60 15.50 -0.01
CA ILE A 260 1.48 14.51 0.61
C ILE A 260 2.96 14.88 0.45
N ASN A 261 3.38 15.23 -0.76
CA ASN A 261 4.79 15.46 -1.07
C ASN A 261 5.32 16.78 -0.49
N ASP A 262 4.48 17.82 -0.41
CA ASP A 262 4.86 19.16 0.05
C ASP A 262 5.01 19.26 1.58
N ARG A 263 4.52 18.25 2.33
CA ARG A 263 4.63 18.24 3.80
C ARG A 263 6.02 17.94 4.31
N GLU A 264 6.90 17.41 3.48
CA GLU A 264 8.30 17.05 3.84
C GLU A 264 8.39 16.13 5.08
N VAL A 265 7.37 15.30 5.30
CA VAL A 265 7.31 14.34 6.41
C VAL A 265 7.63 12.93 5.88
N LYS A 266 8.57 12.27 6.54
CA LYS A 266 8.89 10.86 6.25
C LYS A 266 7.87 9.97 6.96
N GLU A 267 7.28 9.01 6.25
CA GLU A 267 6.18 8.16 6.74
C GLU A 267 6.60 7.09 7.74
N GLY A 268 7.89 6.89 7.94
CA GLY A 268 8.45 5.95 8.91
C GLY A 268 9.94 6.17 9.08
N GLU A 269 10.54 5.45 10.03
CA GLU A 269 11.98 5.55 10.28
C GLU A 269 12.79 5.10 9.05
N ARG A 270 12.32 4.05 8.35
CA ARG A 270 12.94 3.51 7.14
C ARG A 270 11.90 3.31 6.05
N ILE A 271 12.28 3.59 4.81
CA ILE A 271 11.42 3.47 3.64
C ILE A 271 12.06 2.59 2.57
N LEU A 272 11.30 1.58 2.10
CA LEU A 272 11.66 0.72 0.98
C LEU A 272 10.74 1.01 -0.20
N SER A 273 11.32 1.25 -1.37
CA SER A 273 10.59 1.27 -2.64
C SER A 273 10.81 -0.04 -3.40
N ILE A 274 9.73 -0.67 -3.84
CA ILE A 274 9.76 -1.85 -4.73
C ILE A 274 8.92 -1.53 -5.97
N TRP A 275 9.49 -1.67 -7.16
CA TRP A 275 8.79 -1.36 -8.40
C TRP A 275 9.41 -2.10 -9.59
N SER A 276 8.70 -2.11 -10.74
CA SER A 276 9.18 -2.74 -11.97
C SER A 276 9.27 -1.71 -13.09
N GLU A 277 10.29 -1.86 -13.96
CA GLU A 277 10.40 -1.03 -15.16
C GLU A 277 9.33 -1.35 -16.21
N ASN A 278 8.78 -2.57 -16.18
CA ASN A 278 7.72 -3.04 -17.07
C ASN A 278 6.33 -3.01 -16.44
N ASP A 279 6.14 -2.21 -15.39
CA ASP A 279 4.83 -2.01 -14.77
C ASP A 279 3.86 -1.36 -15.77
N GLU A 280 2.90 -2.13 -16.26
CA GLU A 280 1.96 -1.72 -17.31
C GLU A 280 0.90 -0.74 -16.82
N VAL A 281 0.62 -0.73 -15.50
CA VAL A 281 -0.36 0.18 -14.89
C VAL A 281 0.24 1.56 -14.65
N ILE A 282 1.45 1.60 -14.09
CA ILE A 282 2.15 2.87 -13.83
C ILE A 282 2.56 3.53 -15.14
N GLY A 283 2.93 2.74 -16.13
CA GLY A 283 3.24 3.19 -17.48
C GLY A 283 4.72 3.09 -17.87
N PRO A 284 5.02 3.35 -19.14
CA PRO A 284 6.31 3.07 -19.73
C PRO A 284 7.48 3.72 -18.99
N GLY A 285 8.43 2.88 -18.56
CA GLY A 285 9.65 3.35 -17.91
C GLY A 285 9.44 3.98 -16.54
N ASN A 286 8.21 3.95 -16.01
CA ASN A 286 7.90 4.47 -14.67
C ASN A 286 8.23 5.97 -14.48
N PHE A 287 8.25 6.77 -15.57
CA PHE A 287 8.63 8.16 -15.54
C PHE A 287 7.44 9.11 -15.51
N VAL A 288 7.44 10.02 -14.54
CA VAL A 288 6.55 11.18 -14.46
C VAL A 288 7.39 12.37 -14.03
N TRP A 289 7.31 13.50 -14.74
CA TRP A 289 8.10 14.70 -14.41
C TRP A 289 9.62 14.42 -14.34
N GLY A 290 10.14 13.57 -15.23
CA GLY A 290 11.55 13.23 -15.33
C GLY A 290 12.12 12.40 -14.19
N ARG A 291 11.28 11.84 -13.34
CA ARG A 291 11.65 10.98 -12.22
C ARG A 291 10.85 9.69 -12.20
N LYS A 292 11.36 8.68 -11.54
CA LYS A 292 10.65 7.42 -11.34
C LYS A 292 9.50 7.66 -10.34
N THR A 293 8.25 7.58 -10.82
CA THR A 293 7.08 7.87 -9.99
C THR A 293 6.87 6.84 -8.88
N SER A 294 7.32 5.60 -9.05
CA SER A 294 7.21 4.57 -8.03
C SER A 294 8.36 4.56 -7.02
N ARG A 295 9.38 5.40 -7.22
CA ARG A 295 10.38 5.64 -6.20
C ARG A 295 9.84 6.63 -5.19
N HIS A 296 9.72 6.22 -3.94
CA HIS A 296 9.31 7.10 -2.85
C HIS A 296 10.31 8.26 -2.66
N PRO A 297 9.84 9.51 -2.41
CA PRO A 297 10.75 10.67 -2.24
C PRO A 297 11.84 10.47 -1.19
N TYR A 298 11.53 9.77 -0.13
CA TYR A 298 12.43 9.52 1.01
C TYR A 298 12.90 8.07 1.10
N SER A 299 12.99 7.37 -0.05
CA SER A 299 13.40 5.96 -0.08
C SER A 299 14.83 5.78 0.42
N ASP A 300 15.01 4.94 1.45
CA ASP A 300 16.32 4.55 1.97
C ASP A 300 16.91 3.40 1.15
N LYS A 301 16.05 2.54 0.58
CA LYS A 301 16.44 1.38 -0.22
C LYS A 301 15.46 1.18 -1.38
N GLU A 302 15.96 0.73 -2.52
CA GLU A 302 15.16 0.37 -3.69
C GLU A 302 15.39 -1.07 -4.10
N ILE A 303 14.32 -1.71 -4.59
CA ILE A 303 14.36 -2.99 -5.28
C ILE A 303 13.62 -2.81 -6.59
N ILE A 304 14.33 -3.06 -7.70
CA ILE A 304 13.83 -2.82 -9.05
C ILE A 304 13.72 -4.15 -9.77
N PHE A 305 12.51 -4.50 -10.18
CA PHE A 305 12.26 -5.60 -11.08
C PHE A 305 12.26 -5.12 -12.54
N PHE A 306 12.73 -5.93 -13.46
CA PHE A 306 12.82 -5.54 -14.87
C PHE A 306 11.70 -6.14 -15.72
N ASN A 307 11.12 -7.28 -15.33
CA ASN A 307 10.19 -8.06 -16.14
C ASN A 307 8.94 -8.49 -15.37
N LYS A 308 8.49 -7.67 -14.39
CA LYS A 308 7.29 -7.99 -13.60
C LYS A 308 6.15 -7.04 -13.95
N THR A 309 4.93 -7.59 -14.03
CA THR A 309 3.71 -6.79 -14.09
C THR A 309 3.49 -6.06 -12.77
N HIS A 310 2.51 -5.14 -12.76
CA HIS A 310 2.11 -4.40 -11.57
C HIS A 310 1.81 -5.31 -10.37
N HIS A 311 1.03 -6.36 -10.59
CA HIS A 311 0.65 -7.31 -9.55
C HIS A 311 1.73 -8.32 -9.23
N GLN A 312 2.49 -8.82 -10.22
CA GLN A 312 3.64 -9.69 -9.99
C GLN A 312 4.71 -9.01 -9.13
N THR A 313 4.92 -7.70 -9.32
CA THR A 313 5.83 -6.90 -8.48
C THR A 313 5.44 -7.02 -7.01
N LYS A 314 4.15 -6.94 -6.67
CA LYS A 314 3.66 -7.15 -5.31
C LYS A 314 3.83 -8.60 -4.86
N ASN A 315 3.35 -9.55 -5.65
CA ASN A 315 3.29 -10.95 -5.23
C ASN A 315 4.67 -11.54 -4.96
N ASP A 316 5.67 -11.14 -5.75
CA ASP A 316 7.06 -11.62 -5.62
C ASP A 316 7.91 -10.81 -4.61
N ALA A 317 7.33 -9.76 -4.00
CA ALA A 317 8.07 -8.90 -3.07
C ALA A 317 8.30 -9.51 -1.68
N GLY A 318 7.59 -10.58 -1.31
CA GLY A 318 7.51 -11.09 0.06
C GLY A 318 8.87 -11.26 0.76
N ILE A 319 9.80 -11.99 0.17
CA ILE A 319 11.12 -12.22 0.77
C ILE A 319 11.98 -10.95 0.87
N HIS A 320 11.84 -10.04 -0.08
CA HIS A 320 12.55 -8.77 -0.06
C HIS A 320 12.07 -7.87 1.06
N ILE A 321 10.75 -7.84 1.29
CA ILE A 321 10.15 -7.09 2.38
C ILE A 321 10.55 -7.71 3.72
N TYR A 322 10.43 -9.04 3.85
CA TYR A 322 10.83 -9.76 5.05
C TYR A 322 12.28 -9.43 5.45
N ASN A 323 13.20 -9.50 4.49
CA ASN A 323 14.61 -9.20 4.74
C ASN A 323 14.78 -7.74 5.18
N PHE A 324 14.13 -6.77 4.50
CA PHE A 324 14.25 -5.37 4.83
C PHE A 324 13.76 -5.05 6.25
N ILE A 325 12.61 -5.53 6.66
CA ILE A 325 12.04 -5.22 7.98
C ILE A 325 12.72 -5.96 9.13
N ASN A 326 13.44 -7.06 8.84
CA ASN A 326 14.18 -7.85 9.83
C ASN A 326 15.71 -7.65 9.75
N GLU A 327 16.21 -6.81 8.83
CA GLU A 327 17.62 -6.38 8.83
C GLU A 327 17.93 -5.66 10.15
N ASN A 328 18.79 -6.28 10.99
CA ASN A 328 19.35 -5.60 12.15
C ASN A 328 20.49 -4.70 11.67
N PHE A 329 20.26 -3.40 11.63
CA PHE A 329 21.39 -2.47 11.54
C PHE A 329 22.02 -2.35 12.94
N PHE A 330 23.17 -2.97 13.11
CA PHE A 330 24.07 -2.57 14.20
C PHE A 330 24.61 -1.19 13.80
N PHE A 331 24.14 -0.16 14.48
CA PHE A 331 24.76 1.16 14.49
C PHE A 331 25.97 1.14 15.44
#